data_7fd1ad299e8f1435f29730c1c4d9b637
#
_entry.id   7fd1ad299e8f1435f29730c1c4d9b637
#
_cell.length_a   1.000
_cell.length_b   1.000
_cell.length_c   1.000
_cell.angle_alpha   90.00
_cell.angle_beta   90.00
_cell.angle_gamma   90.00
#
_symmetry.space_group_name_H-M   'P 1'
#
loop_
_entity.id
_entity.type
_entity.pdbx_description
1 polymer ?
#
loop_
_entity_poly.entity_id
_entity_poly.type
_entity_poly.pdbx_seq_one_letter_code
_entity_poly.pdbx_strand_id
1 'polypeptide(L)'
;MIDNLDFPVLKTKTVDGKRHYVTPEGNEYPSITTVLSPRNKEGLMKWRKRVGNDVANHIANKAAVRGTKVHKMCEDWLNQDFSFETWEKHKKDFLPYHLFNELKNKKFEFITDVYAQEACLYSDKYKVAGRVDLIANYQHQLSIVDFKTSTNERKDSYNENYYIQTAAYAEMF
;
A
#
# COMPACT_ATOMS: atom_id res chain seq x y z
N MET A 1 -4.17 -25.12 6.85
CA MET A 1 -2.94 -24.31 6.68
C MET A 1 -2.84 -23.98 5.21
N ILE A 2 -2.68 -22.71 4.87
CA ILE A 2 -2.39 -22.28 3.49
C ILE A 2 -0.88 -22.37 3.37
N ASP A 3 -0.36 -23.55 3.03
CA ASP A 3 1.07 -23.80 2.94
C ASP A 3 1.55 -23.43 1.53
N ASN A 4 2.68 -22.72 1.45
CA ASN A 4 3.42 -22.35 0.22
C ASN A 4 2.60 -21.62 -0.84
N LEU A 5 2.13 -20.41 -0.52
CA LEU A 5 1.63 -19.49 -1.51
C LEU A 5 2.81 -18.98 -2.35
N ASP A 6 2.86 -19.38 -3.63
CA ASP A 6 3.82 -18.87 -4.59
C ASP A 6 3.19 -17.67 -5.33
N PHE A 7 3.71 -16.49 -5.07
CA PHE A 7 3.22 -15.28 -5.71
C PHE A 7 4.08 -14.91 -6.92
N PRO A 8 3.47 -14.53 -8.05
CA PRO A 8 4.22 -14.17 -9.24
C PRO A 8 5.06 -12.91 -9.02
N VAL A 9 6.26 -12.90 -9.56
CA VAL A 9 7.08 -11.68 -9.64
C VAL A 9 6.68 -10.93 -10.90
N LEU A 10 5.93 -9.84 -10.75
CA LEU A 10 5.48 -9.03 -11.88
C LEU A 10 6.44 -7.88 -12.15
N LYS A 11 6.86 -7.71 -13.39
CA LYS A 11 7.60 -6.54 -13.83
C LYS A 11 6.65 -5.34 -13.90
N THR A 12 7.12 -4.16 -13.50
CA THR A 12 6.37 -2.92 -13.65
C THR A 12 6.88 -2.10 -14.82
N LYS A 13 5.97 -1.43 -15.52
CA LYS A 13 6.31 -0.43 -16.53
C LYS A 13 5.40 0.79 -16.40
N THR A 14 5.83 1.91 -16.96
CA THR A 14 5.03 3.12 -17.05
C THR A 14 4.53 3.30 -18.47
N VAL A 15 3.21 3.36 -18.62
CA VAL A 15 2.53 3.66 -19.89
C VAL A 15 1.70 4.92 -19.69
N ASP A 16 1.98 5.97 -20.46
CA ASP A 16 1.31 7.29 -20.35
C ASP A 16 1.31 7.85 -18.92
N GLY A 17 2.46 7.70 -18.22
CA GLY A 17 2.61 8.16 -16.83
C GLY A 17 1.88 7.32 -15.79
N LYS A 18 1.32 6.16 -16.16
CA LYS A 18 0.54 5.26 -15.31
C LYS A 18 1.25 3.93 -15.12
N ARG A 19 1.20 3.39 -13.90
CA ARG A 19 1.81 2.09 -13.60
C ARG A 19 1.00 0.95 -14.19
N HIS A 20 1.71 0.07 -14.90
CA HIS A 20 1.24 -1.21 -15.39
C HIS A 20 2.13 -2.33 -14.86
N TYR A 21 1.57 -3.53 -14.79
CA TYR A 21 2.27 -4.76 -14.46
C TYR A 21 2.24 -5.68 -15.67
N VAL A 22 3.33 -6.42 -15.86
CA VAL A 22 3.44 -7.45 -16.93
C VAL A 22 3.33 -8.80 -16.26
N THR A 23 2.31 -9.59 -16.66
CA THR A 23 2.09 -10.94 -16.14
C THR A 23 3.14 -11.92 -16.68
N PRO A 24 3.27 -13.13 -16.11
CA PRO A 24 4.17 -14.15 -16.64
C PRO A 24 3.89 -14.49 -18.10
N GLU A 25 2.64 -14.41 -18.54
CA GLU A 25 2.18 -14.68 -19.92
C GLU A 25 2.41 -13.48 -20.85
N GLY A 26 2.94 -12.35 -20.34
CA GLY A 26 3.22 -11.14 -21.10
C GLY A 26 2.03 -10.18 -21.24
N ASN A 27 0.91 -10.43 -20.57
CA ASN A 27 -0.21 -9.51 -20.54
C ASN A 27 0.13 -8.25 -19.73
N GLU A 28 -0.39 -7.10 -20.15
CA GLU A 28 -0.12 -5.83 -19.52
C GLU A 28 -1.38 -5.29 -18.85
N TYR A 29 -1.37 -5.23 -17.54
CA TYR A 29 -2.52 -4.75 -16.76
C TYR A 29 -2.19 -3.48 -15.98
N PRO A 30 -3.09 -2.48 -15.99
CA PRO A 30 -2.94 -1.30 -15.15
C PRO A 30 -2.97 -1.70 -13.67
N SER A 31 -2.28 -0.93 -12.83
CA SER A 31 -2.43 -1.11 -11.38
C SER A 31 -3.84 -0.74 -10.92
N ILE A 32 -4.35 -1.42 -9.87
CA ILE A 32 -5.64 -1.06 -9.26
C ILE A 32 -5.68 0.42 -8.87
N THR A 33 -4.60 0.98 -8.35
CA THR A 33 -4.51 2.40 -8.02
C THR A 33 -4.58 3.29 -9.27
N THR A 34 -4.08 2.84 -10.41
CA THR A 34 -4.24 3.54 -11.70
C THR A 34 -5.70 3.57 -12.13
N VAL A 35 -6.40 2.43 -12.03
CA VAL A 35 -7.82 2.32 -12.38
C VAL A 35 -8.69 3.19 -11.49
N LEU A 36 -8.39 3.27 -10.19
CA LEU A 36 -9.15 4.07 -9.23
C LEU A 36 -8.83 5.57 -9.26
N SER A 37 -7.68 5.97 -9.85
CA SER A 37 -7.21 7.36 -9.83
C SER A 37 -8.20 8.39 -10.41
N PRO A 38 -9.02 8.10 -11.46
CA PRO A 38 -9.98 9.06 -12.00
C PRO A 38 -11.06 9.48 -10.99
N ARG A 39 -11.44 8.59 -10.05
CA ARG A 39 -12.50 8.86 -9.06
C ARG A 39 -12.21 10.10 -8.19
N ASN A 40 -10.94 10.38 -7.92
CA ASN A 40 -10.52 11.50 -7.07
C ASN A 40 -10.00 12.71 -7.87
N LYS A 41 -10.00 12.63 -9.21
CA LYS A 41 -9.33 13.62 -10.07
C LYS A 41 -9.88 15.03 -9.89
N GLU A 42 -11.19 15.18 -9.85
CA GLU A 42 -11.83 16.50 -9.73
C GLU A 42 -11.47 17.20 -8.39
N GLY A 43 -11.62 16.48 -7.27
CA GLY A 43 -11.26 16.98 -5.95
C GLY A 43 -9.78 17.35 -5.84
N LEU A 44 -8.90 16.51 -6.40
CA LEU A 44 -7.46 16.78 -6.46
C LEU A 44 -7.15 18.02 -7.30
N MET A 45 -7.80 18.19 -8.44
CA MET A 45 -7.60 19.38 -9.30
C MET A 45 -8.07 20.66 -8.61
N LYS A 46 -9.25 20.64 -7.96
CA LYS A 46 -9.75 21.79 -7.18
C LYS A 46 -8.78 22.16 -6.05
N TRP A 47 -8.28 21.15 -5.33
CA TRP A 47 -7.30 21.37 -4.26
C TRP A 47 -5.98 21.94 -4.82
N ARG A 48 -5.42 21.39 -5.90
CA ARG A 48 -4.19 21.88 -6.54
C ARG A 48 -4.35 23.34 -7.02
N LYS A 49 -5.50 23.66 -7.60
CA LYS A 49 -5.79 25.04 -8.02
C LYS A 49 -5.81 26.01 -6.84
N ARG A 50 -6.30 25.56 -5.68
CA ARG A 50 -6.37 26.39 -4.46
C ARG A 50 -5.02 26.64 -3.82
N VAL A 51 -4.16 25.62 -3.72
CA VAL A 51 -2.88 25.71 -3.01
C VAL A 51 -1.68 26.04 -3.90
N GLY A 52 -1.84 25.93 -5.21
CA GLY A 52 -0.76 26.05 -6.20
C GLY A 52 -0.03 24.71 -6.44
N ASN A 53 0.53 24.58 -7.65
CA ASN A 53 1.14 23.31 -8.07
C ASN A 53 2.41 22.98 -7.26
N ASP A 54 3.24 23.96 -6.95
CA ASP A 54 4.51 23.74 -6.23
C ASP A 54 4.24 23.25 -4.80
N VAL A 55 3.30 23.91 -4.10
CA VAL A 55 2.88 23.49 -2.75
C VAL A 55 2.25 22.11 -2.80
N ALA A 56 1.37 21.85 -3.78
CA ALA A 56 0.74 20.55 -3.95
C ALA A 56 1.77 19.43 -4.20
N ASN A 57 2.75 19.69 -5.07
CA ASN A 57 3.84 18.73 -5.33
C ASN A 57 4.69 18.49 -4.10
N HIS A 58 5.03 19.53 -3.35
CA HIS A 58 5.79 19.39 -2.09
C HIS A 58 5.04 18.52 -1.07
N ILE A 59 3.74 18.79 -0.87
CA ILE A 59 2.89 17.99 0.04
C ILE A 59 2.82 16.53 -0.43
N ALA A 60 2.59 16.30 -1.73
CA ALA A 60 2.50 14.95 -2.29
C ALA A 60 3.81 14.18 -2.12
N ASN A 61 4.96 14.81 -2.41
CA ASN A 61 6.26 14.18 -2.25
C ASN A 61 6.56 13.83 -0.77
N LYS A 62 6.28 14.75 0.16
CA LYS A 62 6.43 14.47 1.60
C LYS A 62 5.53 13.30 2.05
N ALA A 63 4.29 13.25 1.56
CA ALA A 63 3.37 12.17 1.87
C ALA A 63 3.85 10.83 1.31
N ALA A 64 4.35 10.80 0.08
CA ALA A 64 4.89 9.60 -0.55
C ALA A 64 6.13 9.07 0.21
N VAL A 65 7.10 9.93 0.52
CA VAL A 65 8.31 9.55 1.28
C VAL A 65 7.92 9.04 2.67
N ARG A 66 7.01 9.71 3.37
CA ARG A 66 6.52 9.25 4.67
C ARG A 66 5.86 7.88 4.56
N GLY A 67 4.97 7.69 3.58
CA GLY A 67 4.29 6.42 3.34
C GLY A 67 5.29 5.29 3.12
N THR A 68 6.22 5.45 2.17
CA THR A 68 7.25 4.44 1.88
C THR A 68 8.05 4.04 3.13
N LYS A 69 8.42 5.00 3.98
CA LYS A 69 9.17 4.72 5.21
C LYS A 69 8.34 3.94 6.23
N VAL A 70 7.06 4.28 6.41
CA VAL A 70 6.17 3.55 7.32
C VAL A 70 5.93 2.13 6.82
N HIS A 71 5.67 1.93 5.53
CA HIS A 71 5.50 0.60 4.93
C HIS A 71 6.76 -0.26 5.14
N LYS A 72 7.95 0.31 4.93
CA LYS A 72 9.21 -0.42 5.18
C LYS A 72 9.39 -0.82 6.64
N MET A 73 9.02 0.03 7.59
CA MET A 73 9.03 -0.32 9.01
C MET A 73 8.03 -1.43 9.36
N CYS A 74 6.84 -1.42 8.74
CA CYS A 74 5.85 -2.49 8.90
C CYS A 74 6.39 -3.81 8.35
N GLU A 75 6.95 -3.80 7.15
CA GLU A 75 7.55 -4.95 6.50
C GLU A 75 8.67 -5.55 7.34
N ASP A 76 9.65 -4.73 7.79
CA ASP A 76 10.78 -5.18 8.59
C ASP A 76 10.32 -5.78 9.93
N TRP A 77 9.34 -5.14 10.59
CA TRP A 77 8.78 -5.65 11.84
C TRP A 77 8.09 -7.00 11.65
N LEU A 78 7.26 -7.14 10.63
CA LEU A 78 6.52 -8.38 10.36
C LEU A 78 7.44 -9.50 9.84
N ASN A 79 8.56 -9.15 9.18
CA ASN A 79 9.63 -10.09 8.83
C ASN A 79 10.54 -10.45 10.02
N GLN A 80 10.28 -9.91 11.20
CA GLN A 80 11.11 -10.11 12.41
C GLN A 80 12.57 -9.65 12.23
N ASP A 81 12.81 -8.67 11.35
CA ASP A 81 14.11 -8.01 11.27
C ASP A 81 14.25 -7.02 12.43
N PHE A 82 14.77 -7.51 13.55
CA PHE A 82 15.03 -6.72 14.76
C PHE A 82 16.50 -6.30 14.86
N SER A 83 17.23 -6.27 13.74
CA SER A 83 18.62 -5.86 13.74
C SER A 83 18.80 -4.42 14.22
N PHE A 84 19.82 -4.19 15.04
CA PHE A 84 20.12 -2.86 15.58
C PHE A 84 20.34 -1.82 14.45
N GLU A 85 21.06 -2.23 13.39
CA GLU A 85 21.35 -1.36 12.26
C GLU A 85 20.08 -0.86 11.55
N THR A 86 19.13 -1.75 11.26
CA THR A 86 17.84 -1.42 10.63
C THR A 86 17.08 -0.43 11.48
N TRP A 87 16.91 -0.70 12.77
CA TRP A 87 16.10 0.13 13.65
C TRP A 87 16.73 1.46 14.00
N GLU A 88 18.05 1.56 14.09
CA GLU A 88 18.73 2.86 14.22
C GLU A 88 18.56 3.75 12.98
N LYS A 89 18.44 3.17 11.78
CA LYS A 89 18.06 3.93 10.57
C LYS A 89 16.61 4.43 10.67
N HIS A 90 15.69 3.57 11.05
CA HIS A 90 14.27 3.92 11.20
C HIS A 90 14.03 5.03 12.22
N LYS A 91 14.69 4.99 13.37
CA LYS A 91 14.58 6.01 14.43
C LYS A 91 14.97 7.42 13.98
N LYS A 92 15.87 7.56 12.97
CA LYS A 92 16.23 8.87 12.42
C LYS A 92 15.07 9.57 11.72
N ASP A 93 14.08 8.84 11.28
CA ASP A 93 12.87 9.34 10.62
C ASP A 93 11.75 9.57 11.64
N PHE A 94 11.87 10.60 12.45
CA PHE A 94 11.01 10.83 13.62
C PHE A 94 9.51 10.64 13.36
N LEU A 95 8.94 11.35 12.38
CA LEU A 95 7.50 11.26 12.11
C LEU A 95 7.07 9.89 11.56
N PRO A 96 7.71 9.31 10.53
CA PRO A 96 7.43 7.94 10.10
C PRO A 96 7.55 6.92 11.23
N TYR A 97 8.60 7.01 12.05
CA TYR A 97 8.81 6.11 13.18
C TYR A 97 7.73 6.24 14.26
N HIS A 98 7.29 7.46 14.56
CA HIS A 98 6.17 7.69 15.46
C HIS A 98 4.88 7.06 14.93
N LEU A 99 4.54 7.30 13.66
CA LEU A 99 3.33 6.74 13.02
C LEU A 99 3.36 5.21 12.99
N PHE A 100 4.52 4.62 12.68
CA PHE A 100 4.71 3.17 12.75
C PHE A 100 4.45 2.64 14.16
N ASN A 101 5.03 3.26 15.20
CA ASN A 101 4.83 2.80 16.59
C ASN A 101 3.37 2.92 17.03
N GLU A 102 2.67 3.99 16.65
CA GLU A 102 1.23 4.13 16.89
C GLU A 102 0.43 2.99 16.25
N LEU A 103 0.72 2.68 15.00
CA LEU A 103 0.08 1.58 14.27
C LEU A 103 0.40 0.23 14.92
N LYS A 104 1.69 -0.03 15.17
CA LYS A 104 2.17 -1.26 15.78
C LYS A 104 1.48 -1.51 17.13
N ASN A 105 1.50 -0.53 18.01
CA ASN A 105 0.98 -0.69 19.37
C ASN A 105 -0.55 -0.84 19.43
N LYS A 106 -1.27 -0.42 18.38
CA LYS A 106 -2.74 -0.46 18.36
C LYS A 106 -3.30 -1.61 17.54
N LYS A 107 -2.52 -2.15 16.59
CA LYS A 107 -3.07 -3.04 15.56
C LYS A 107 -2.28 -4.33 15.34
N PHE A 108 -0.97 -4.36 15.57
CA PHE A 108 -0.15 -5.52 15.22
C PHE A 108 -0.35 -6.71 16.13
N GLU A 109 -0.85 -6.50 17.35
CA GLU A 109 -1.25 -7.60 18.23
C GLU A 109 -2.38 -8.46 17.64
N PHE A 110 -3.19 -7.90 16.74
CA PHE A 110 -4.27 -8.61 16.05
C PHE A 110 -3.81 -9.31 14.77
N ILE A 111 -2.56 -9.10 14.33
CA ILE A 111 -1.98 -9.77 13.17
C ILE A 111 -1.30 -11.05 13.66
N THR A 112 -1.80 -12.18 13.17
CA THR A 112 -1.16 -13.49 13.31
C THR A 112 -0.78 -14.02 11.93
N ASP A 113 -0.24 -15.18 11.79
CA ASP A 113 0.02 -15.91 10.55
C ASP A 113 0.17 -15.02 9.30
N VAL A 114 1.35 -14.45 9.11
CA VAL A 114 1.68 -13.66 7.92
C VAL A 114 1.91 -14.61 6.75
N TYR A 115 1.09 -14.51 5.72
CA TYR A 115 1.17 -15.35 4.51
C TYR A 115 2.02 -14.72 3.42
N ALA A 116 1.90 -13.40 3.24
CA ALA A 116 2.71 -12.66 2.26
C ALA A 116 2.80 -11.18 2.61
N GLN A 117 3.92 -10.57 2.21
CA GLN A 117 4.13 -9.13 2.25
C GLN A 117 4.60 -8.65 0.88
N GLU A 118 4.16 -7.45 0.47
CA GLU A 118 4.54 -6.83 -0.81
C GLU A 118 4.33 -7.76 -2.02
N ALA A 119 3.33 -8.67 -1.93
CA ALA A 119 3.06 -9.67 -2.94
C ALA A 119 2.34 -9.08 -4.15
N CYS A 120 2.76 -9.50 -5.35
CA CYS A 120 2.07 -9.12 -6.57
C CYS A 120 0.87 -10.04 -6.82
N LEU A 121 -0.26 -9.43 -7.15
CA LEU A 121 -1.50 -10.10 -7.54
C LEU A 121 -1.98 -9.56 -8.88
N TYR A 122 -2.66 -10.39 -9.66
CA TYR A 122 -3.31 -9.97 -10.89
C TYR A 122 -4.56 -10.81 -11.21
N SER A 123 -5.42 -10.26 -12.05
CA SER A 123 -6.61 -10.94 -12.52
C SER A 123 -6.76 -10.79 -14.04
N ASP A 124 -6.74 -11.91 -14.75
CA ASP A 124 -7.04 -11.94 -16.19
C ASP A 124 -8.51 -11.63 -16.48
N LYS A 125 -9.40 -11.96 -15.54
CA LYS A 125 -10.83 -11.64 -15.63
C LYS A 125 -11.08 -10.14 -15.62
N TYR A 126 -10.44 -9.42 -14.69
CA TYR A 126 -10.62 -7.97 -14.53
C TYR A 126 -9.55 -7.17 -15.26
N LYS A 127 -8.51 -7.80 -15.81
CA LYS A 127 -7.37 -7.17 -16.51
C LYS A 127 -6.73 -6.08 -15.66
N VAL A 128 -6.49 -6.37 -14.40
CA VAL A 128 -5.92 -5.47 -13.41
C VAL A 128 -4.90 -6.23 -12.56
N ALA A 129 -3.91 -5.49 -12.05
CA ALA A 129 -2.89 -6.06 -11.18
C ALA A 129 -2.55 -5.08 -10.05
N GLY A 130 -1.76 -5.55 -9.08
CA GLY A 130 -1.28 -4.69 -8.01
C GLY A 130 -0.30 -5.40 -7.11
N ARG A 131 0.15 -4.66 -6.10
CA ARG A 131 0.98 -5.18 -5.04
C ARG A 131 0.28 -4.92 -3.71
N VAL A 132 -0.04 -6.00 -3.01
CA VAL A 132 -0.68 -5.96 -1.70
C VAL A 132 0.38 -5.75 -0.62
N ASP A 133 0.09 -4.91 0.36
CA ASP A 133 1.04 -4.65 1.45
C ASP A 133 1.21 -5.89 2.34
N LEU A 134 0.08 -6.55 2.72
CA LEU A 134 0.10 -7.69 3.62
C LEU A 134 -1.11 -8.60 3.41
N ILE A 135 -0.88 -9.91 3.43
CA ILE A 135 -1.89 -10.97 3.55
C ILE A 135 -1.59 -11.71 4.85
N ALA A 136 -2.53 -11.66 5.78
CA ALA A 136 -2.35 -12.25 7.11
C ALA A 136 -3.70 -12.60 7.75
N ASN A 137 -3.67 -13.36 8.83
CA ASN A 137 -4.80 -13.42 9.72
C ASN A 137 -4.84 -12.13 10.58
N TYR A 138 -5.95 -11.40 10.48
CA TYR A 138 -6.25 -10.25 11.32
C TYR A 138 -7.50 -10.55 12.15
N GLN A 139 -7.39 -10.51 13.47
CA GLN A 139 -8.47 -10.94 14.38
C GLN A 139 -9.04 -12.33 14.02
N HIS A 140 -8.14 -13.29 13.78
CA HIS A 140 -8.45 -14.69 13.39
C HIS A 140 -9.16 -14.86 12.04
N GLN A 141 -9.19 -13.83 11.19
CA GLN A 141 -9.75 -13.90 9.84
C GLN A 141 -8.67 -13.63 8.80
N LEU A 142 -8.61 -14.47 7.76
CA LEU A 142 -7.76 -14.23 6.61
C LEU A 142 -8.14 -12.89 5.95
N SER A 143 -7.17 -12.00 5.85
CA SER A 143 -7.43 -10.60 5.51
C SER A 143 -6.38 -10.04 4.57
N ILE A 144 -6.82 -9.17 3.68
CA ILE A 144 -5.97 -8.24 2.94
C ILE A 144 -5.81 -6.98 3.79
N VAL A 145 -4.58 -6.62 4.11
CA VAL A 145 -4.25 -5.43 4.90
C VAL A 145 -3.47 -4.45 4.03
N ASP A 146 -3.86 -3.19 4.08
CA ASP A 146 -3.24 -2.10 3.32
C ASP A 146 -2.92 -0.95 4.29
N PHE A 147 -1.65 -0.57 4.35
CA PHE A 147 -1.18 0.47 5.27
C PHE A 147 -1.30 1.85 4.63
N LYS A 148 -1.94 2.76 5.33
CA LYS A 148 -2.12 4.14 4.85
C LYS A 148 -1.71 5.15 5.91
N THR A 149 -0.95 6.16 5.49
CA THR A 149 -0.58 7.28 6.36
C THR A 149 -1.38 8.53 6.02
N SER A 150 -1.83 9.25 7.05
CA SER A 150 -2.51 10.53 6.89
C SER A 150 -1.92 11.56 7.86
N THR A 151 -1.97 12.84 7.52
CA THR A 151 -1.61 13.94 8.42
C THR A 151 -2.79 14.44 9.23
N ASN A 152 -4.01 14.10 8.82
CA ASN A 152 -5.24 14.51 9.48
C ASN A 152 -6.15 13.30 9.63
N GLU A 153 -7.04 13.36 10.60
CA GLU A 153 -8.15 12.44 10.69
C GLU A 153 -8.99 12.51 9.41
N ARG A 154 -9.36 11.35 8.89
CA ARG A 154 -10.12 11.25 7.65
C ARG A 154 -11.54 10.81 7.96
N LYS A 155 -12.50 11.45 7.30
CA LYS A 155 -13.88 10.95 7.27
C LYS A 155 -13.89 9.62 6.51
N ASP A 156 -14.65 8.66 7.00
CA ASP A 156 -14.73 7.32 6.41
C ASP A 156 -15.14 7.34 4.93
N SER A 157 -16.02 8.26 4.53
CA SER A 157 -16.42 8.45 3.14
C SER A 157 -15.25 8.75 2.17
N TYR A 158 -14.09 9.18 2.67
CA TYR A 158 -12.89 9.37 1.85
C TYR A 158 -12.04 8.12 1.70
N ASN A 159 -12.42 7.03 2.36
CA ASN A 159 -11.71 5.75 2.32
C ASN A 159 -12.28 4.78 1.27
N GLU A 160 -13.38 5.12 0.59
CA GLU A 160 -14.05 4.24 -0.38
C GLU A 160 -13.07 3.61 -1.39
N ASN A 161 -12.13 4.40 -1.94
CA ASN A 161 -11.14 3.87 -2.87
C ASN A 161 -10.17 2.87 -2.23
N TYR A 162 -9.91 2.97 -0.94
CA TYR A 162 -9.09 2.00 -0.21
C TYR A 162 -9.87 0.70 0.00
N TYR A 163 -11.17 0.78 0.31
CA TYR A 163 -12.02 -0.41 0.42
C TYR A 163 -12.16 -1.13 -0.92
N ILE A 164 -12.32 -0.39 -2.03
CA ILE A 164 -12.33 -0.98 -3.37
C ILE A 164 -10.97 -1.61 -3.70
N GLN A 165 -9.87 -0.96 -3.34
CA GLN A 165 -8.52 -1.49 -3.56
C GLN A 165 -8.32 -2.81 -2.82
N THR A 166 -8.66 -2.88 -1.53
CA THR A 166 -8.51 -4.11 -0.73
C THR A 166 -9.45 -5.21 -1.17
N ALA A 167 -10.70 -4.87 -1.53
CA ALA A 167 -11.64 -5.83 -2.11
C ALA A 167 -11.14 -6.41 -3.44
N ALA A 168 -10.57 -5.57 -4.31
CA ALA A 168 -9.98 -6.04 -5.56
C ALA A 168 -8.78 -6.99 -5.30
N TYR A 169 -7.96 -6.72 -4.29
CA TYR A 169 -6.88 -7.64 -3.92
C TYR A 169 -7.42 -8.96 -3.36
N ALA A 170 -8.49 -8.93 -2.58
CA ALA A 170 -9.14 -10.15 -2.09
C ALA A 170 -9.71 -11.01 -3.23
N GLU A 171 -10.23 -10.38 -4.30
CA GLU A 171 -10.71 -11.08 -5.50
C GLU A 171 -9.57 -11.62 -6.40
N MET A 172 -8.36 -11.09 -6.25
CA MET A 172 -7.17 -11.56 -6.99
C MET A 172 -6.42 -12.66 -6.23
N PHE A 173 -6.59 -12.73 -4.93
CA PHE A 173 -6.00 -13.74 -4.04
C PHE A 173 -6.83 -15.02 -4.00
#